data_ad108520924ae6329eaa7f671a49b74a
#
_entry.id   ad108520924ae6329eaa7f671a49b74a
#
_cell.length_a   1.000
_cell.length_b   1.000
_cell.length_c   1.000
_cell.angle_alpha   90.00
_cell.angle_beta   90.00
_cell.angle_gamma   90.00
#
_symmetry.space_group_name_H-M   'P 1'
#
loop_
_entity.id
_entity.type
_entity.pdbx_description
1 polymer ?
#
loop_
_entity_poly.entity_id
_entity_poly.type
_entity_poly.pdbx_seq_one_letter_code
_entity_poly.pdbx_strand_id
1 'polypeptide(L)'
;MAPISFGLGDLVVSLPIVQALIADSRRRGDETWLVARSSSQARLSERIPGLAGCVDEEAFPPVSGADRVVDLRDHPLQRDYWWGSPEFEATFGPLYINEILERIASDFGIEADFSAPTPLLSSPLPGLGRTVLLVTETDGPAKVWPATKWESLAGQLRQRFDVRRVTRTAAIGDLDPLDVPALPVPNPGAAVDALSSCRGVIGIDTGLTHIAVQQQTPTVTICRHGSVYFRRWSHTRALRGAPCDAACSAEERASAYNDRVSLRDFQWRPRTCPSGQRCLAELQPEQAARLFDELR
;
A
#
# COMPACT_ATOMS: atom_id res chain seq x y z
N MET A 1 2.74 2.84 18.93
CA MET A 1 2.08 3.56 17.81
C MET A 1 1.07 2.67 17.14
N ALA A 2 -0.10 3.19 16.76
CA ALA A 2 -1.08 2.50 15.91
C ALA A 2 -1.11 3.15 14.51
N PRO A 3 -1.07 2.35 13.42
CA PRO A 3 -1.12 2.86 12.05
C PRO A 3 -2.50 3.42 11.68
N ILE A 4 -2.58 4.11 10.53
CA ILE A 4 -3.80 4.80 10.07
C ILE A 4 -5.00 3.88 9.84
N SER A 5 -4.79 2.58 9.58
CA SER A 5 -5.84 1.57 9.40
C SER A 5 -5.27 0.16 9.60
N PHE A 6 -6.09 -0.87 9.35
CA PHE A 6 -5.73 -2.28 9.53
C PHE A 6 -5.04 -2.90 8.30
N GLY A 7 -5.04 -2.22 7.17
CA GLY A 7 -4.43 -2.71 5.92
C GLY A 7 -2.90 -2.79 6.01
N LEU A 8 -2.32 -3.75 5.30
CA LEU A 8 -0.87 -3.86 5.17
C LEU A 8 -0.28 -2.57 4.56
N GLY A 9 -0.94 -2.02 3.54
CA GLY A 9 -0.53 -0.78 2.89
C GLY A 9 -0.49 0.41 3.84
N ASP A 10 -1.45 0.49 4.76
CA ASP A 10 -1.55 1.58 5.74
C ASP A 10 -0.37 1.62 6.71
N LEU A 11 0.15 0.46 7.10
CA LEU A 11 1.40 0.39 7.85
C LEU A 11 2.60 0.81 6.99
N VAL A 12 2.67 0.29 5.76
CA VAL A 12 3.82 0.53 4.87
C VAL A 12 3.97 2.01 4.49
N VAL A 13 2.88 2.71 4.23
CA VAL A 13 2.93 4.15 3.94
C VAL A 13 3.27 4.99 5.17
N SER A 14 3.00 4.47 6.38
CA SER A 14 3.33 5.11 7.66
C SER A 14 4.76 4.85 8.15
N LEU A 15 5.57 4.06 7.45
CA LEU A 15 6.94 3.72 7.87
C LEU A 15 7.83 4.92 8.19
N PRO A 16 7.80 6.05 7.49
CA PRO A 16 8.57 7.23 7.87
C PRO A 16 8.24 7.72 9.29
N ILE A 17 6.96 7.69 9.67
CA ILE A 17 6.52 8.06 11.04
C ILE A 17 7.04 7.05 12.06
N VAL A 18 6.95 5.75 11.75
CA VAL A 18 7.47 4.68 12.63
C VAL A 18 8.96 4.87 12.88
N GLN A 19 9.75 5.13 11.83
CA GLN A 19 11.19 5.33 11.94
C GLN A 19 11.56 6.59 12.73
N ALA A 20 10.81 7.67 12.54
CA ALA A 20 10.98 8.90 13.32
C ALA A 20 10.74 8.65 14.81
N LEU A 21 9.68 7.91 15.16
CA LEU A 21 9.41 7.52 16.56
C LEU A 21 10.49 6.61 17.14
N ILE A 22 10.99 5.64 16.37
CA ILE A 22 12.08 4.76 16.79
C ILE A 22 13.34 5.59 17.08
N ALA A 23 13.69 6.52 16.18
CA ALA A 23 14.84 7.39 16.36
C ALA A 23 14.69 8.30 17.59
N ASP A 24 13.50 8.85 17.82
CA ASP A 24 13.19 9.67 18.99
C ASP A 24 13.26 8.86 20.29
N SER A 25 12.62 7.70 20.34
CA SER A 25 12.66 6.81 21.50
C SER A 25 14.09 6.40 21.87
N ARG A 26 14.89 6.02 20.87
CA ARG A 26 16.32 5.68 21.10
C ARG A 26 17.12 6.80 21.74
N ARG A 27 16.88 8.06 21.32
CA ARG A 27 17.56 9.23 21.95
C ARG A 27 17.22 9.39 23.44
N ARG A 28 16.03 8.94 23.84
CA ARG A 28 15.59 8.99 25.25
C ARG A 28 15.92 7.73 26.05
N GLY A 29 16.39 6.68 25.40
CA GLY A 29 16.59 5.37 26.01
C GLY A 29 15.30 4.54 26.11
N ASP A 30 14.28 4.89 25.33
CA ASP A 30 12.98 4.25 25.29
C ASP A 30 12.86 3.26 24.14
N GLU A 31 11.78 2.48 24.13
CA GLU A 31 11.43 1.54 23.07
C GLU A 31 10.18 1.99 22.32
N THR A 32 10.15 1.71 21.02
CA THR A 32 8.95 1.91 20.19
C THR A 32 8.30 0.57 19.89
N TRP A 33 7.01 0.46 20.21
CA TRP A 33 6.17 -0.70 19.94
C TRP A 33 5.10 -0.36 18.92
N LEU A 34 4.81 -1.32 18.03
CA LEU A 34 3.69 -1.24 17.10
C LEU A 34 2.45 -1.89 17.70
N VAL A 35 1.30 -1.24 17.56
CA VAL A 35 0.00 -1.86 17.81
C VAL A 35 -0.51 -2.34 16.46
N ALA A 36 -0.43 -3.65 16.20
CA ALA A 36 -0.91 -4.23 14.96
C ALA A 36 -2.42 -4.45 15.02
N ARG A 37 -3.07 -4.16 13.91
CA ARG A 37 -4.52 -4.33 13.71
C ARG A 37 -4.85 -5.49 12.79
N SER A 38 -3.85 -6.18 12.29
CA SER A 38 -3.98 -7.37 11.48
C SER A 38 -2.75 -8.26 11.58
N SER A 39 -2.93 -9.54 11.33
CA SER A 39 -1.82 -10.50 11.28
C SER A 39 -0.76 -10.15 10.22
N SER A 40 -1.17 -9.49 9.13
CA SER A 40 -0.23 -9.03 8.10
C SER A 40 0.66 -7.89 8.62
N GLN A 41 0.10 -6.94 9.39
CA GLN A 41 0.89 -5.89 10.03
C GLN A 41 1.83 -6.46 11.08
N ALA A 42 1.35 -7.40 11.93
CA ALA A 42 2.17 -8.06 12.92
C ALA A 42 3.37 -8.78 12.30
N ARG A 43 3.16 -9.52 11.22
CA ARG A 43 4.26 -10.20 10.50
C ARG A 43 5.21 -9.25 9.79
N LEU A 44 4.72 -8.11 9.28
CA LEU A 44 5.58 -7.11 8.65
C LEU A 44 6.44 -6.38 9.67
N SER A 45 5.96 -6.21 10.91
CA SER A 45 6.68 -5.50 11.97
C SER A 45 8.07 -6.08 12.24
N GLU A 46 8.25 -7.39 12.05
CA GLU A 46 9.54 -8.09 12.17
C GLU A 46 10.59 -7.60 11.16
N ARG A 47 10.15 -6.93 10.10
CA ARG A 47 11.00 -6.36 9.06
C ARG A 47 11.26 -4.85 9.24
N ILE A 48 10.72 -4.22 10.29
CA ILE A 48 10.93 -2.79 10.56
C ILE A 48 12.21 -2.61 11.38
N PRO A 49 13.25 -1.94 10.84
CA PRO A 49 14.52 -1.78 11.55
C PRO A 49 14.34 -1.03 12.87
N GLY A 50 14.75 -1.66 13.97
CA GLY A 50 14.80 -1.01 15.29
C GLY A 50 13.50 -0.88 16.04
N LEU A 51 12.43 -1.46 15.54
CA LEU A 51 11.20 -1.65 16.30
C LEU A 51 11.46 -2.66 17.42
N ALA A 52 11.00 -2.36 18.64
CA ALA A 52 11.21 -3.25 19.80
C ALA A 52 10.29 -4.46 19.77
N GLY A 53 9.08 -4.27 19.25
CA GLY A 53 8.12 -5.36 19.14
C GLY A 53 6.77 -4.92 18.58
N CYS A 54 5.85 -5.87 18.57
CA CYS A 54 4.49 -5.68 18.12
C CYS A 54 3.53 -6.29 19.13
N VAL A 55 2.41 -5.60 19.38
CA VAL A 55 1.29 -6.10 20.17
C VAL A 55 0.04 -6.10 19.33
N ASP A 56 -0.84 -7.06 19.58
CA ASP A 56 -2.15 -7.10 18.94
C ASP A 56 -3.07 -6.04 19.58
N GLU A 57 -3.88 -5.37 18.79
CA GLU A 57 -4.80 -4.35 19.30
C GLU A 57 -5.79 -4.90 20.32
N GLU A 58 -6.26 -6.14 20.14
CA GLU A 58 -7.19 -6.78 21.08
C GLU A 58 -6.51 -7.15 22.41
N ALA A 59 -5.22 -7.46 22.37
CA ALA A 59 -4.42 -7.77 23.55
C ALA A 59 -3.81 -6.52 24.20
N PHE A 60 -4.01 -5.35 23.60
CA PHE A 60 -3.43 -4.11 24.09
C PHE A 60 -4.10 -3.69 25.41
N PRO A 61 -3.45 -3.86 26.55
CA PRO A 61 -3.99 -3.35 27.80
C PRO A 61 -4.16 -1.84 27.68
N PRO A 62 -5.16 -1.25 28.36
CA PRO A 62 -5.18 0.20 28.50
C PRO A 62 -3.79 0.61 28.99
N VAL A 63 -3.14 1.50 28.24
CA VAL A 63 -1.70 1.80 28.33
C VAL A 63 -1.35 2.36 29.69
N SER A 64 -1.25 1.50 30.68
CA SER A 64 -0.65 1.81 31.98
C SER A 64 0.86 1.64 31.81
N GLY A 65 1.57 2.74 31.64
CA GLY A 65 3.03 2.76 31.61
C GLY A 65 3.70 3.11 30.27
N ALA A 66 2.97 3.44 29.21
CA ALA A 66 3.60 4.05 28.04
C ALA A 66 3.64 5.57 28.23
N ASP A 67 4.84 6.16 28.09
CA ASP A 67 5.04 7.59 28.22
C ASP A 67 4.36 8.38 27.10
N ARG A 68 4.18 7.74 25.92
CA ARG A 68 3.56 8.35 24.74
C ARG A 68 2.81 7.32 23.92
N VAL A 69 1.54 7.63 23.61
CA VAL A 69 0.73 6.88 22.63
C VAL A 69 0.51 7.76 21.41
N VAL A 70 0.82 7.22 20.25
CA VAL A 70 0.53 7.84 18.95
C VAL A 70 -0.43 6.94 18.20
N ASP A 71 -1.67 7.37 18.09
CA ASP A 71 -2.71 6.69 17.31
C ASP A 71 -3.06 7.56 16.09
N LEU A 72 -2.56 7.16 14.91
CA LEU A 72 -2.76 7.93 13.70
C LEU A 72 -4.22 7.92 13.22
N ARG A 73 -5.06 7.02 13.74
CA ARG A 73 -6.48 6.93 13.42
C ARG A 73 -7.29 8.10 13.96
N ASP A 74 -6.87 8.63 15.09
CA ASP A 74 -7.58 9.72 15.79
C ASP A 74 -7.36 11.09 15.16
N HIS A 75 -6.41 11.17 14.21
CA HIS A 75 -6.14 12.44 13.54
C HIS A 75 -7.33 12.86 12.65
N PRO A 76 -7.77 14.14 12.70
CA PRO A 76 -8.93 14.62 11.93
C PRO A 76 -8.84 14.34 10.42
N LEU A 77 -7.65 14.51 9.81
CA LEU A 77 -7.46 14.19 8.38
C LEU A 77 -7.72 12.71 8.07
N GLN A 78 -7.52 11.81 9.03
CA GLN A 78 -7.81 10.38 8.88
C GLN A 78 -9.25 10.04 9.24
N ARG A 79 -9.77 10.65 10.29
CA ARG A 79 -11.09 10.32 10.82
C ARG A 79 -12.23 10.95 10.01
N ASP A 80 -12.06 12.22 9.61
CA ASP A 80 -13.16 13.04 9.11
C ASP A 80 -13.19 13.15 7.57
N TYR A 81 -12.14 12.70 6.88
CA TYR A 81 -12.01 12.84 5.43
C TYR A 81 -11.68 11.53 4.71
N TRP A 82 -12.19 11.40 3.50
CA TRP A 82 -11.71 10.39 2.57
C TRP A 82 -10.67 11.02 1.63
N TRP A 83 -9.44 10.55 1.71
CA TRP A 83 -8.34 11.09 0.91
C TRP A 83 -8.58 10.89 -0.58
N GLY A 84 -8.43 11.98 -1.35
CA GLY A 84 -8.68 12.01 -2.78
C GLY A 84 -10.17 12.11 -3.17
N SER A 85 -11.08 12.30 -2.20
CA SER A 85 -12.45 12.65 -2.51
C SER A 85 -12.54 14.11 -3.00
N PRO A 86 -13.58 14.46 -3.79
CA PRO A 86 -13.80 15.85 -4.18
C PRO A 86 -13.89 16.82 -3.01
N GLU A 87 -14.47 16.37 -1.88
CA GLU A 87 -14.58 17.17 -0.66
C GLU A 87 -13.23 17.41 -0.01
N PHE A 88 -12.38 16.36 0.07
CA PHE A 88 -11.01 16.48 0.55
C PHE A 88 -10.20 17.44 -0.34
N GLU A 89 -10.25 17.24 -1.66
CA GLU A 89 -9.50 18.06 -2.62
C GLU A 89 -9.98 19.52 -2.64
N ALA A 90 -11.28 19.77 -2.44
CA ALA A 90 -11.80 21.13 -2.30
C ALA A 90 -11.28 21.85 -1.06
N THR A 91 -10.99 21.09 0.02
CA THR A 91 -10.53 21.67 1.29
C THR A 91 -9.01 21.82 1.34
N PHE A 92 -8.27 20.83 0.85
CA PHE A 92 -6.81 20.73 1.04
C PHE A 92 -6.01 20.77 -0.27
N GLY A 93 -6.69 20.75 -1.41
CA GLY A 93 -6.07 20.56 -2.72
C GLY A 93 -5.70 19.09 -3.01
N PRO A 94 -5.21 18.80 -4.22
CA PRO A 94 -4.74 17.48 -4.58
C PRO A 94 -3.40 17.19 -3.89
N LEU A 95 -3.42 16.37 -2.83
CA LEU A 95 -2.25 15.98 -2.06
C LEU A 95 -1.81 14.56 -2.38
N TYR A 96 -0.50 14.33 -2.36
CA TYR A 96 0.06 12.99 -2.32
C TYR A 96 -0.08 12.39 -0.90
N ILE A 97 -0.08 11.06 -0.80
CA ILE A 97 -0.21 10.38 0.50
C ILE A 97 0.89 10.79 1.48
N ASN A 98 2.11 11.02 0.98
CA ASN A 98 3.22 11.48 1.81
C ASN A 98 2.96 12.87 2.41
N GLU A 99 2.34 13.78 1.65
CA GLU A 99 2.03 15.12 2.12
C GLU A 99 0.93 15.11 3.19
N ILE A 100 -0.04 14.20 3.05
CA ILE A 100 -1.07 13.98 4.07
C ILE A 100 -0.45 13.43 5.35
N LEU A 101 0.40 12.41 5.22
CA LEU A 101 1.05 11.78 6.37
C LEU A 101 2.07 12.70 7.04
N GLU A 102 2.75 13.57 6.29
CA GLU A 102 3.64 14.59 6.81
C GLU A 102 2.87 15.60 7.69
N ARG A 103 1.69 16.03 7.26
CA ARG A 103 0.81 16.88 8.08
C ARG A 103 0.37 16.17 9.35
N ILE A 104 -0.09 14.91 9.24
CA ILE A 104 -0.48 14.10 10.40
C ILE A 104 0.70 13.97 11.39
N ALA A 105 1.89 13.65 10.89
CA ALA A 105 3.08 13.52 11.72
C ALA A 105 3.42 14.84 12.45
N SER A 106 3.39 15.94 11.71
CA SER A 106 3.66 17.28 12.26
C SER A 106 2.70 17.65 13.39
N ASP A 107 1.40 17.36 13.22
CA ASP A 107 0.39 17.66 14.24
C ASP A 107 0.57 16.80 15.52
N PHE A 108 1.18 15.62 15.39
CA PHE A 108 1.63 14.81 16.54
C PHE A 108 3.00 15.23 17.07
N GLY A 109 3.63 16.26 16.53
CA GLY A 109 4.98 16.70 16.89
C GLY A 109 6.06 15.69 16.53
N ILE A 110 5.88 14.98 15.41
CA ILE A 110 6.81 13.96 14.90
C ILE A 110 7.50 14.51 13.65
N GLU A 111 8.81 14.67 13.70
CA GLU A 111 9.64 15.06 12.56
C GLU A 111 9.98 13.83 11.72
N ALA A 112 9.07 13.44 10.80
CA ALA A 112 9.25 12.32 9.91
C ALA A 112 9.75 12.78 8.54
N ASP A 113 10.76 12.07 7.99
CA ASP A 113 11.30 12.35 6.66
C ASP A 113 10.54 11.57 5.59
N PHE A 114 9.78 12.28 4.77
CA PHE A 114 9.07 11.74 3.62
C PHE A 114 9.77 12.05 2.28
N SER A 115 10.96 12.61 2.31
CA SER A 115 11.73 12.93 1.10
C SER A 115 12.26 11.70 0.38
N ALA A 116 12.49 10.62 1.12
CA ALA A 116 13.01 9.34 0.64
C ALA A 116 12.15 8.16 1.10
N PRO A 117 12.19 7.02 0.39
CA PRO A 117 11.60 5.78 0.84
C PRO A 117 12.21 5.27 2.15
N THR A 118 11.40 4.55 2.91
CA THR A 118 11.81 3.93 4.18
C THR A 118 11.87 2.41 4.01
N PRO A 119 13.03 1.83 3.67
CA PRO A 119 13.13 0.41 3.36
C PRO A 119 12.96 -0.46 4.60
N LEU A 120 12.34 -1.61 4.37
CA LEU A 120 12.22 -2.72 5.31
C LEU A 120 13.47 -3.63 5.23
N LEU A 121 13.75 -4.38 6.27
CA LEU A 121 14.78 -5.42 6.26
C LEU A 121 14.42 -6.51 5.25
N SER A 122 15.29 -6.75 4.29
CA SER A 122 15.09 -7.75 3.24
C SER A 122 16.27 -8.71 3.14
N SER A 123 15.99 -9.93 2.71
CA SER A 123 16.97 -10.95 2.36
C SER A 123 16.95 -11.14 0.84
N PRO A 124 18.07 -10.93 0.14
CA PRO A 124 18.10 -11.06 -1.32
C PRO A 124 17.69 -12.46 -1.79
N LEU A 125 16.78 -12.51 -2.76
CA LEU A 125 16.41 -13.75 -3.44
C LEU A 125 17.14 -13.86 -4.79
N PRO A 126 17.96 -14.89 -4.98
CA PRO A 126 18.70 -15.08 -6.23
C PRO A 126 17.73 -15.36 -7.39
N GLY A 127 18.13 -14.96 -8.60
CA GLY A 127 17.40 -15.28 -9.83
C GLY A 127 16.27 -14.31 -10.21
N LEU A 128 15.94 -13.32 -9.38
CA LEU A 128 14.88 -12.35 -9.67
C LEU A 128 15.36 -11.05 -10.35
N GLY A 129 16.65 -10.84 -10.52
CA GLY A 129 17.20 -9.58 -11.04
C GLY A 129 16.79 -9.20 -12.48
N ARG A 130 16.21 -10.14 -13.24
CA ARG A 130 15.61 -9.91 -14.56
C ARG A 130 14.09 -10.05 -14.56
N THR A 131 13.47 -10.31 -13.42
CA THR A 131 12.06 -10.61 -13.29
C THR A 131 11.26 -9.33 -13.02
N VAL A 132 10.24 -9.09 -13.81
CA VAL A 132 9.18 -8.11 -13.49
C VAL A 132 8.06 -8.85 -12.78
N LEU A 133 7.71 -8.36 -11.59
CA LEU A 133 6.65 -8.93 -10.78
C LEU A 133 5.33 -8.18 -11.01
N LEU A 134 4.28 -8.93 -11.30
CA LEU A 134 2.92 -8.43 -11.41
C LEU A 134 2.18 -8.65 -10.09
N VAL A 135 1.68 -7.58 -9.48
CA VAL A 135 0.86 -7.62 -8.26
C VAL A 135 -0.59 -7.40 -8.65
N THR A 136 -1.30 -8.50 -8.87
CA THR A 136 -2.64 -8.51 -9.45
C THR A 136 -3.75 -8.72 -8.43
N GLU A 137 -3.42 -9.27 -7.25
CA GLU A 137 -4.37 -9.63 -6.20
C GLU A 137 -4.68 -8.45 -5.28
N THR A 138 -5.96 -8.33 -4.91
CA THR A 138 -6.45 -7.35 -3.93
C THR A 138 -7.63 -7.91 -3.16
N ASP A 139 -7.78 -7.48 -1.92
CA ASP A 139 -8.98 -7.77 -1.12
C ASP A 139 -10.15 -6.85 -1.50
N GLY A 140 -9.89 -5.81 -2.28
CA GLY A 140 -10.90 -4.84 -2.73
C GLY A 140 -11.37 -5.10 -4.16
N PRO A 141 -12.58 -5.68 -4.38
CA PRO A 141 -13.06 -5.98 -5.73
C PRO A 141 -13.14 -4.73 -6.63
N ALA A 142 -13.30 -3.54 -6.06
CA ALA A 142 -13.29 -2.27 -6.80
C ALA A 142 -11.91 -1.89 -7.36
N LYS A 143 -10.84 -2.59 -6.98
CA LYS A 143 -9.47 -2.32 -7.43
C LYS A 143 -8.97 -3.31 -8.48
N VAL A 144 -9.79 -4.23 -8.93
CA VAL A 144 -9.40 -5.29 -9.88
C VAL A 144 -9.24 -4.72 -11.28
N TRP A 145 -8.07 -4.90 -11.89
CA TRP A 145 -7.85 -4.64 -13.31
C TRP A 145 -8.16 -5.90 -14.11
N PRO A 146 -8.78 -5.79 -15.32
CA PRO A 146 -9.22 -6.96 -16.08
C PRO A 146 -8.11 -7.98 -16.39
N ALA A 147 -8.39 -9.27 -16.26
CA ALA A 147 -7.45 -10.35 -16.51
C ALA A 147 -6.80 -10.27 -17.89
N THR A 148 -7.60 -10.03 -18.93
CA THR A 148 -7.13 -9.90 -20.31
C THR A 148 -6.10 -8.78 -20.50
N LYS A 149 -6.17 -7.73 -19.69
CA LYS A 149 -5.20 -6.64 -19.72
C LYS A 149 -3.89 -7.01 -19.02
N TRP A 150 -3.96 -7.79 -17.94
CA TRP A 150 -2.77 -8.37 -17.31
C TRP A 150 -2.04 -9.33 -18.24
N GLU A 151 -2.77 -10.17 -18.97
CA GLU A 151 -2.21 -11.08 -19.96
C GLU A 151 -1.54 -10.34 -21.11
N SER A 152 -2.20 -9.31 -21.65
CA SER A 152 -1.63 -8.44 -22.69
C SER A 152 -0.35 -7.75 -22.21
N LEU A 153 -0.37 -7.19 -21.00
CA LEU A 153 0.82 -6.56 -20.38
C LEU A 153 1.96 -7.57 -20.21
N ALA A 154 1.65 -8.76 -19.67
CA ALA A 154 2.64 -9.82 -19.51
C ALA A 154 3.25 -10.25 -20.84
N GLY A 155 2.46 -10.38 -21.90
CA GLY A 155 2.93 -10.68 -23.25
C GLY A 155 3.90 -9.64 -23.80
N GLN A 156 3.64 -8.36 -23.58
CA GLN A 156 4.54 -7.28 -23.98
C GLN A 156 5.87 -7.30 -23.17
N LEU A 157 5.79 -7.52 -21.87
CA LEU A 157 6.96 -7.54 -21.00
C LEU A 157 7.86 -8.76 -21.22
N ARG A 158 7.28 -9.93 -21.53
CA ARG A 158 8.02 -11.19 -21.77
C ARG A 158 9.02 -11.11 -22.93
N GLN A 159 8.87 -10.16 -23.83
CA GLN A 159 9.85 -9.93 -24.89
C GLN A 159 11.24 -9.55 -24.36
N ARG A 160 11.30 -9.05 -23.10
CA ARG A 160 12.53 -8.45 -22.53
C ARG A 160 12.85 -8.95 -21.13
N PHE A 161 11.87 -9.48 -20.42
CA PHE A 161 11.96 -9.85 -19.01
C PHE A 161 11.40 -11.25 -18.76
N ASP A 162 11.85 -11.85 -17.67
CA ASP A 162 11.07 -12.86 -16.98
C ASP A 162 9.87 -12.17 -16.28
N VAL A 163 8.67 -12.70 -16.49
CA VAL A 163 7.46 -12.09 -15.91
C VAL A 163 6.77 -13.12 -15.02
N ARG A 164 6.56 -12.76 -13.77
CA ARG A 164 5.88 -13.61 -12.80
C ARG A 164 4.79 -12.82 -12.07
N ARG A 165 3.78 -13.53 -11.63
CA ARG A 165 2.69 -12.99 -10.83
C ARG A 165 2.92 -13.33 -9.36
N VAL A 166 2.86 -12.32 -8.50
CA VAL A 166 2.91 -12.53 -7.03
C VAL A 166 1.56 -13.08 -6.57
N THR A 167 1.60 -14.17 -5.79
CA THR A 167 0.41 -14.81 -5.23
C THR A 167 0.58 -15.06 -3.74
N ARG A 168 -0.50 -14.96 -2.97
CA ARG A 168 -0.47 -15.27 -1.53
C ARG A 168 -0.37 -16.76 -1.24
N THR A 169 -0.85 -17.58 -2.15
CA THR A 169 -0.79 -19.03 -2.06
C THR A 169 -0.09 -19.60 -3.29
N ALA A 170 0.46 -20.80 -3.18
CA ALA A 170 0.87 -21.54 -4.37
C ALA A 170 -0.33 -21.68 -5.31
N ALA A 171 -0.15 -21.40 -6.60
CA ALA A 171 -1.21 -21.55 -7.57
C ALA A 171 -1.78 -22.97 -7.49
N ILE A 172 -3.10 -23.07 -7.30
CA ILE A 172 -3.79 -24.35 -7.26
C ILE A 172 -4.24 -24.64 -8.70
N GLY A 173 -3.33 -25.24 -9.48
CA GLY A 173 -3.66 -25.89 -10.76
C GLY A 173 -4.48 -25.03 -11.75
N ASP A 174 -5.41 -25.66 -12.43
CA ASP A 174 -6.24 -25.13 -13.52
C ASP A 174 -7.21 -23.97 -13.15
N LEU A 175 -7.20 -23.53 -11.90
CA LEU A 175 -8.04 -22.40 -11.43
C LEU A 175 -7.34 -21.05 -11.51
N ASP A 176 -6.12 -21.00 -12.03
CA ASP A 176 -5.42 -19.73 -12.22
C ASP A 176 -5.96 -18.99 -13.47
N PRO A 177 -6.66 -17.86 -13.31
CA PRO A 177 -7.27 -17.17 -14.45
C PRO A 177 -6.25 -16.44 -15.33
N LEU A 178 -4.97 -16.43 -14.97
CA LEU A 178 -3.91 -15.71 -15.70
C LEU A 178 -2.81 -16.68 -16.13
N ASP A 179 -2.54 -16.74 -17.43
CA ASP A 179 -1.38 -17.46 -17.99
C ASP A 179 -0.06 -16.71 -17.70
N VAL A 180 0.24 -16.51 -16.42
CA VAL A 180 1.48 -15.91 -15.94
C VAL A 180 2.03 -16.76 -14.80
N PRO A 181 3.29 -17.25 -14.88
CA PRO A 181 3.88 -18.07 -13.83
C PRO A 181 3.79 -17.41 -12.45
N ALA A 182 3.30 -18.16 -11.48
CA ALA A 182 3.13 -17.68 -10.11
C ALA A 182 4.46 -17.65 -9.35
N LEU A 183 4.63 -16.64 -8.53
CA LEU A 183 5.64 -16.55 -7.48
C LEU A 183 4.92 -16.49 -6.12
N PRO A 184 4.86 -17.60 -5.37
CA PRO A 184 4.20 -17.61 -4.08
C PRO A 184 4.94 -16.75 -3.04
N VAL A 185 4.21 -15.86 -2.35
CA VAL A 185 4.69 -15.06 -1.22
C VAL A 185 3.74 -15.28 -0.04
N PRO A 186 3.98 -16.31 0.77
CA PRO A 186 3.04 -16.77 1.77
C PRO A 186 2.83 -15.80 2.95
N ASN A 187 3.70 -14.79 3.06
CA ASN A 187 3.63 -13.79 4.11
C ASN A 187 4.30 -12.47 3.68
N PRO A 188 4.05 -11.37 4.40
CA PRO A 188 4.64 -10.07 4.09
C PRO A 188 6.17 -10.03 4.04
N GLY A 189 6.86 -10.82 4.88
CA GLY A 189 8.32 -10.91 4.87
C GLY A 189 8.85 -11.51 3.57
N ALA A 190 8.27 -12.62 3.10
CA ALA A 190 8.61 -13.19 1.79
C ALA A 190 8.31 -12.22 0.63
N ALA A 191 7.23 -11.43 0.77
CA ALA A 191 6.94 -10.39 -0.21
C ALA A 191 8.01 -9.29 -0.22
N VAL A 192 8.48 -8.83 0.94
CA VAL A 192 9.59 -7.87 1.04
C VAL A 192 10.82 -8.40 0.31
N ASP A 193 11.20 -9.67 0.58
CA ASP A 193 12.37 -10.30 -0.02
C ASP A 193 12.26 -10.42 -1.56
N ALA A 194 11.09 -10.83 -2.07
CA ALA A 194 10.85 -10.95 -3.51
C ALA A 194 10.82 -9.58 -4.22
N LEU A 195 10.08 -8.62 -3.64
CA LEU A 195 9.89 -7.29 -4.23
C LEU A 195 11.17 -6.44 -4.21
N SER A 196 12.04 -6.63 -3.22
CA SER A 196 13.36 -5.96 -3.20
C SER A 196 14.39 -6.60 -4.14
N SER A 197 14.18 -7.83 -4.57
CA SER A 197 15.13 -8.60 -5.39
C SER A 197 14.83 -8.57 -6.88
N CYS A 198 13.64 -8.13 -7.28
CA CYS A 198 13.20 -8.16 -8.68
C CYS A 198 13.67 -6.94 -9.47
N ARG A 199 13.55 -7.01 -10.80
CA ARG A 199 13.87 -5.91 -11.72
C ARG A 199 12.91 -4.74 -11.55
N GLY A 200 11.66 -5.01 -11.21
CA GLY A 200 10.64 -4.01 -11.01
C GLY A 200 9.25 -4.62 -10.83
N VAL A 201 8.31 -3.78 -10.49
CA VAL A 201 6.94 -4.16 -10.12
C VAL A 201 5.92 -3.36 -10.94
N ILE A 202 4.92 -4.04 -11.47
CA ILE A 202 3.70 -3.40 -11.95
C ILE A 202 2.55 -4.00 -11.16
N GLY A 203 1.82 -3.16 -10.42
CA GLY A 203 0.79 -3.66 -9.52
C GLY A 203 -0.39 -2.71 -9.38
N ILE A 204 -1.50 -3.27 -8.89
CA ILE A 204 -2.62 -2.46 -8.44
C ILE A 204 -2.31 -1.85 -7.07
N ASP A 205 -3.16 -0.93 -6.62
CA ASP A 205 -3.09 -0.29 -5.32
C ASP A 205 -3.33 -1.28 -4.17
N THR A 206 -2.24 -1.87 -3.67
CA THR A 206 -2.25 -2.83 -2.54
C THR A 206 -1.01 -2.67 -1.67
N GLY A 207 -1.04 -3.29 -0.48
CA GLY A 207 0.10 -3.31 0.43
C GLY A 207 1.41 -3.80 -0.19
N LEU A 208 1.35 -4.79 -1.10
CA LEU A 208 2.54 -5.32 -1.77
C LEU A 208 3.18 -4.29 -2.71
N THR A 209 2.36 -3.55 -3.45
CA THR A 209 2.86 -2.46 -4.31
C THR A 209 3.48 -1.34 -3.47
N HIS A 210 2.89 -1.02 -2.31
CA HIS A 210 3.49 -0.08 -1.36
C HIS A 210 4.84 -0.57 -0.81
N ILE A 211 4.98 -1.88 -0.53
CA ILE A 211 6.27 -2.46 -0.13
C ILE A 211 7.32 -2.24 -1.22
N ALA A 212 7.02 -2.55 -2.49
CA ALA A 212 7.95 -2.35 -3.59
C ALA A 212 8.44 -0.90 -3.68
N VAL A 213 7.52 0.07 -3.49
CA VAL A 213 7.85 1.50 -3.47
C VAL A 213 8.82 1.84 -2.33
N GLN A 214 8.58 1.35 -1.12
CA GLN A 214 9.48 1.58 0.02
C GLN A 214 10.84 0.87 -0.13
N GLN A 215 10.88 -0.22 -0.88
CA GLN A 215 12.13 -0.93 -1.23
C GLN A 215 12.92 -0.27 -2.37
N GLN A 216 12.49 0.88 -2.88
CA GLN A 216 13.08 1.59 -4.01
C GLN A 216 13.09 0.75 -5.31
N THR A 217 12.25 -0.25 -5.39
CA THR A 217 12.09 -1.06 -6.60
C THR A 217 11.33 -0.25 -7.65
N PRO A 218 11.79 -0.21 -8.92
CA PRO A 218 11.06 0.45 -10.00
C PRO A 218 9.62 -0.02 -10.05
N THR A 219 8.66 0.88 -9.80
CA THR A 219 7.26 0.48 -9.57
C THR A 219 6.28 1.33 -10.37
N VAL A 220 5.40 0.67 -11.12
CA VAL A 220 4.21 1.29 -11.70
C VAL A 220 2.98 0.81 -10.94
N THR A 221 2.21 1.75 -10.40
CA THR A 221 0.97 1.45 -9.70
C THR A 221 -0.23 1.77 -10.56
N ILE A 222 -1.09 0.80 -10.82
CA ILE A 222 -2.37 0.97 -11.51
C ILE A 222 -3.43 1.32 -10.48
N CYS A 223 -4.03 2.50 -10.62
CA CYS A 223 -4.91 3.08 -9.64
C CYS A 223 -6.28 3.42 -10.23
N ARG A 224 -7.33 3.18 -9.47
CA ARG A 224 -8.64 3.73 -9.79
C ARG A 224 -8.66 5.24 -9.65
N HIS A 225 -9.69 5.88 -10.18
CA HIS A 225 -9.98 7.28 -9.88
C HIS A 225 -10.18 7.47 -8.36
N GLY A 226 -9.78 8.60 -7.83
CA GLY A 226 -9.91 8.92 -6.39
C GLY A 226 -8.88 8.25 -5.48
N SER A 227 -7.99 7.42 -6.02
CA SER A 227 -6.84 6.95 -5.23
C SER A 227 -5.83 8.07 -5.05
N VAL A 228 -5.46 8.33 -3.79
CA VAL A 228 -4.36 9.24 -3.45
C VAL A 228 -3.06 8.46 -3.50
N TYR A 229 -2.11 8.97 -4.26
CA TYR A 229 -0.89 8.23 -4.50
C TYR A 229 0.36 9.01 -4.23
N PHE A 230 1.38 8.23 -4.01
CA PHE A 230 2.77 8.47 -3.72
C PHE A 230 3.31 9.81 -4.21
N ARG A 231 4.34 10.32 -3.52
CA ARG A 231 5.29 11.24 -4.12
C ARG A 231 5.80 10.66 -5.45
N ARG A 232 6.04 11.53 -6.44
CA ARG A 232 6.76 11.17 -7.66
C ARG A 232 8.25 10.99 -7.36
N TRP A 233 8.59 9.95 -6.63
CA TRP A 233 9.97 9.54 -6.53
C TRP A 233 10.43 9.01 -7.90
N SER A 234 11.73 9.13 -8.18
CA SER A 234 12.28 8.77 -9.49
C SER A 234 11.97 7.34 -9.90
N HIS A 235 11.85 6.42 -8.94
CA HIS A 235 11.57 4.98 -9.16
C HIS A 235 10.08 4.62 -9.18
N THR A 236 9.16 5.58 -9.13
CA THR A 236 7.71 5.28 -9.10
C THR A 236 6.93 6.05 -10.16
N ARG A 237 5.88 5.43 -10.69
CA ARG A 237 4.85 6.06 -11.51
C ARG A 237 3.47 5.54 -11.12
N ALA A 238 2.45 6.38 -11.25
CA ALA A 238 1.06 6.01 -11.08
C ALA A 238 0.31 6.13 -12.41
N LEU A 239 -0.35 5.04 -12.82
CA LEU A 239 -1.30 5.02 -13.92
C LEU A 239 -2.70 5.11 -13.33
N ARG A 240 -3.31 6.30 -13.39
CA ARG A 240 -4.62 6.58 -12.78
C ARG A 240 -5.74 6.54 -13.81
N GLY A 241 -6.85 5.90 -13.44
CA GLY A 241 -8.08 5.96 -14.20
C GLY A 241 -8.68 7.37 -14.22
N ALA A 242 -9.43 7.67 -15.29
CA ALA A 242 -10.18 8.91 -15.40
C ALA A 242 -11.31 9.00 -14.37
N PRO A 243 -11.80 10.21 -14.03
CA PRO A 243 -12.96 10.38 -13.18
C PRO A 243 -14.16 9.58 -13.68
N CYS A 244 -14.82 8.87 -12.77
CA CYS A 244 -16.11 8.25 -13.02
C CYS A 244 -17.26 9.27 -12.89
N ASP A 245 -18.49 8.76 -13.01
CA ASP A 245 -19.69 9.56 -12.83
C ASP A 245 -19.94 9.98 -11.36
N ALA A 246 -20.98 10.78 -11.16
CA ALA A 246 -21.38 11.27 -9.83
C ALA A 246 -21.80 10.15 -8.87
N ALA A 247 -22.31 9.01 -9.39
CA ALA A 247 -22.70 7.87 -8.56
C ALA A 247 -21.49 7.22 -7.91
N CYS A 248 -20.37 7.06 -8.63
CA CYS A 248 -19.12 6.54 -8.08
C CYS A 248 -18.59 7.43 -6.94
N SER A 249 -18.57 8.74 -7.15
CA SER A 249 -18.10 9.69 -6.14
C SER A 249 -19.01 9.73 -4.90
N ALA A 250 -20.32 9.54 -5.06
CA ALA A 250 -21.27 9.48 -3.96
C ALA A 250 -21.08 8.20 -3.13
N GLU A 251 -20.88 7.06 -3.78
CA GLU A 251 -20.64 5.77 -3.12
C GLU A 251 -19.32 5.79 -2.33
N GLU A 252 -18.27 6.37 -2.89
CA GLU A 252 -16.99 6.53 -2.19
C GLU A 252 -17.15 7.37 -0.92
N ARG A 253 -17.88 8.46 -0.97
CA ARG A 253 -18.14 9.30 0.20
C ARG A 253 -18.92 8.57 1.29
N ALA A 254 -20.02 7.91 0.91
CA ALA A 254 -20.88 7.18 1.85
C ALA A 254 -20.14 6.04 2.55
N SER A 255 -19.37 5.27 1.79
CA SER A 255 -18.60 4.14 2.33
C SER A 255 -17.48 4.58 3.25
N ALA A 256 -16.82 5.70 2.95
CA ALA A 256 -15.70 6.21 3.72
C ALA A 256 -16.10 6.58 5.15
N TYR A 257 -17.24 7.25 5.29
CA TYR A 257 -17.72 7.70 6.59
C TYR A 257 -18.06 6.53 7.51
N ASN A 258 -18.73 5.52 6.99
CA ASN A 258 -19.16 4.35 7.77
C ASN A 258 -18.01 3.46 8.24
N ASP A 259 -16.93 3.34 7.44
CA ASP A 259 -15.80 2.47 7.76
C ASP A 259 -14.86 3.04 8.83
N ARG A 260 -14.99 4.31 9.18
CA ARG A 260 -14.03 5.02 10.05
C ARG A 260 -14.56 5.35 11.44
N VAL A 261 -15.87 5.45 11.60
CA VAL A 261 -16.52 5.91 12.84
C VAL A 261 -16.45 4.88 13.96
N SER A 262 -16.27 3.59 13.66
CA SER A 262 -16.16 2.55 14.68
C SER A 262 -15.04 1.58 14.36
N LEU A 263 -13.91 1.74 15.03
CA LEU A 263 -12.76 0.85 14.90
C LEU A 263 -12.95 -0.51 15.62
N ARG A 264 -13.85 -0.55 16.62
CA ARG A 264 -14.22 -1.79 17.32
C ARG A 264 -15.23 -2.62 16.59
N ASP A 265 -16.09 -1.98 15.80
CA ASP A 265 -17.19 -2.62 15.04
C ASP A 265 -16.88 -2.65 13.54
N PHE A 266 -15.62 -2.47 13.16
CA PHE A 266 -15.23 -2.47 11.77
C PHE A 266 -15.51 -3.83 11.14
N GLN A 267 -16.59 -3.91 10.37
CA GLN A 267 -16.87 -5.01 9.47
C GLN A 267 -16.38 -4.61 8.07
N TRP A 268 -15.29 -5.25 7.64
CA TRP A 268 -14.82 -5.07 6.29
C TRP A 268 -15.92 -5.53 5.31
N ARG A 269 -16.48 -4.60 4.57
CA ARG A 269 -17.43 -4.90 3.49
C ARG A 269 -16.71 -4.71 2.16
N PRO A 270 -16.63 -5.76 1.32
CA PRO A 270 -16.07 -5.61 -0.01
C PRO A 270 -16.88 -4.55 -0.76
N ARG A 271 -16.21 -3.49 -1.19
CA ARG A 271 -16.85 -2.43 -1.96
C ARG A 271 -17.02 -2.89 -3.39
N THR A 272 -18.22 -2.82 -3.88
CA THR A 272 -18.50 -2.97 -5.30
C THR A 272 -18.48 -1.59 -5.96
N CYS A 273 -17.85 -1.48 -7.11
CA CYS A 273 -17.88 -0.25 -7.88
C CYS A 273 -19.22 -0.12 -8.60
N PRO A 274 -20.04 0.92 -8.35
CA PRO A 274 -21.34 1.09 -9.00
C PRO A 274 -21.24 1.28 -10.51
N SER A 275 -20.09 1.76 -11.01
CA SER A 275 -19.80 1.98 -12.42
C SER A 275 -19.02 0.83 -13.08
N GLY A 276 -19.01 -0.37 -12.48
CA GLY A 276 -18.35 -1.56 -13.04
C GLY A 276 -16.85 -1.40 -13.27
N GLN A 277 -16.16 -0.64 -12.40
CA GLN A 277 -14.70 -0.37 -12.47
C GLN A 277 -14.27 0.30 -13.79
N ARG A 278 -15.12 1.09 -14.40
CA ARG A 278 -14.90 1.72 -15.69
C ARG A 278 -13.56 2.46 -15.76
N CYS A 279 -13.19 3.18 -14.68
CA CYS A 279 -11.93 3.92 -14.63
C CYS A 279 -10.68 3.02 -14.79
N LEU A 280 -10.71 1.78 -14.28
CA LEU A 280 -9.64 0.79 -14.48
C LEU A 280 -9.77 0.11 -15.84
N ALA A 281 -10.98 -0.20 -16.27
CA ALA A 281 -11.23 -0.84 -17.56
C ALA A 281 -10.76 0.00 -18.75
N GLU A 282 -10.70 1.31 -18.63
CA GLU A 282 -10.21 2.22 -19.69
C GLU A 282 -8.68 2.30 -19.77
N LEU A 283 -7.95 1.94 -18.70
CA LEU A 283 -6.48 1.94 -18.71
C LEU A 283 -5.93 0.82 -19.61
N GLN A 284 -4.92 1.16 -20.42
CA GLN A 284 -4.37 0.24 -21.42
C GLN A 284 -3.02 -0.35 -20.96
N PRO A 285 -2.73 -1.63 -21.28
CA PRO A 285 -1.47 -2.30 -20.97
C PRO A 285 -0.24 -1.55 -21.46
N GLU A 286 -0.33 -0.96 -22.67
CA GLU A 286 0.73 -0.19 -23.30
C GLU A 286 1.13 1.05 -22.48
N GLN A 287 0.17 1.66 -21.79
CA GLN A 287 0.45 2.80 -20.89
C GLN A 287 1.27 2.34 -19.70
N ALA A 288 0.93 1.19 -19.07
CA ALA A 288 1.68 0.63 -17.95
C ALA A 288 3.09 0.22 -18.37
N ALA A 289 3.23 -0.45 -19.52
CA ALA A 289 4.53 -0.85 -20.08
C ALA A 289 5.43 0.38 -20.36
N ARG A 290 4.88 1.42 -20.99
CA ARG A 290 5.61 2.67 -21.26
C ARG A 290 6.08 3.35 -19.97
N LEU A 291 5.21 3.50 -18.99
CA LEU A 291 5.59 4.09 -17.70
C LEU A 291 6.67 3.28 -16.99
N PHE A 292 6.64 1.95 -17.13
CA PHE A 292 7.70 1.10 -16.58
C PHE A 292 9.03 1.31 -17.31
N ASP A 293 9.00 1.54 -18.62
CA ASP A 293 10.21 1.84 -19.40
C ASP A 293 10.86 3.19 -19.02
N GLU A 294 10.07 4.16 -18.58
CA GLU A 294 10.56 5.45 -18.08
C GLU A 294 11.27 5.37 -16.72
N LEU A 295 11.16 4.23 -16.01
CA LEU A 295 11.78 4.01 -14.70
C LEU A 295 13.17 3.35 -14.76
N ARG A 296 13.73 3.16 -15.95
CA ARG A 296 15.00 2.44 -16.16
C ARG A 296 16.20 3.35 -16.10
#